data_65bdc256a244045e71e8c2130cdd1dac
#
_entry.id   65bdc256a244045e71e8c2130cdd1dac
#
_cell.length_a   1.000
_cell.length_b   1.000
_cell.length_c   1.000
_cell.angle_alpha   90.00
_cell.angle_beta   90.00
_cell.angle_gamma   90.00
#
_symmetry.space_group_name_H-M   'P 1'
#
loop_
_entity.id
_entity.type
_entity.pdbx_description
1 polymer ?
#
loop_
_entity_poly.entity_id
_entity_poly.type
_entity_poly.pdbx_seq_one_letter_code
_entity_poly.pdbx_strand_id
1 'polypeptide(L)'
;LLHGELEEEQIFSSIHTFYLDCERYNATDEEARMYSFLDTLSFKPDIIISNDDQATYTLMACNHPLGKTIPVVFSGVNFPNWKLLEQHPNFTGYWDKPEYLKNIQLIEKLYGRSKILIFKTKEFIGRKAFETLMDNIQGHGIAVYEGLYQTRPQTTSTEIQPGKEGSSALYTTSTANLTARQLLWVFEDKPYTACMQIILDFNVLTVGRLANVPNFTVINNGFNDNRGITGGYFTTLQIQADCVAKTAARILQGTSPSDIPIVESPKTFAFDWKEMQRFNIRLNDLPQGSVIYNMPLEVRYLNYIIAGGILLVIAVVYIILHLIY
;
A
#
# COMPACT_ATOMS: atom_id res chain seq x y z
N LEU A 1 -6.19 6.96 -12.40
CA LEU A 1 -4.75 6.75 -12.50
C LEU A 1 -4.39 5.94 -13.75
N LEU A 2 -4.72 4.65 -13.80
CA LEU A 2 -4.32 3.78 -14.92
C LEU A 2 -4.71 4.34 -16.31
N HIS A 3 -5.91 4.90 -16.46
CA HIS A 3 -6.34 5.51 -17.72
C HIS A 3 -5.43 6.68 -18.13
N GLY A 4 -5.06 7.56 -17.18
CA GLY A 4 -4.12 8.67 -17.45
C GLY A 4 -2.74 8.17 -17.86
N GLU A 5 -2.20 7.15 -17.16
CA GLU A 5 -0.91 6.55 -17.51
C GLU A 5 -0.93 5.88 -18.90
N LEU A 6 -2.05 5.23 -19.29
CA LEU A 6 -2.22 4.67 -20.63
C LEU A 6 -2.24 5.76 -21.70
N GLU A 7 -2.90 6.90 -21.43
CA GLU A 7 -2.89 8.04 -22.36
C GLU A 7 -1.49 8.66 -22.51
N GLU A 8 -0.70 8.73 -21.43
CA GLU A 8 0.70 9.18 -21.50
C GLU A 8 1.57 8.26 -22.37
N GLU A 9 1.28 6.96 -22.35
CA GLU A 9 1.92 5.96 -23.24
C GLU A 9 1.27 5.92 -24.65
N GLN A 10 0.41 6.87 -24.98
CA GLN A 10 -0.31 6.98 -26.26
C GLN A 10 -1.25 5.81 -26.56
N ILE A 11 -1.77 5.17 -25.52
CA ILE A 11 -2.75 4.10 -25.63
C ILE A 11 -4.16 4.68 -25.43
N PHE A 12 -4.92 4.77 -26.50
CA PHE A 12 -6.32 5.17 -26.47
C PHE A 12 -7.18 3.91 -26.38
N SER A 13 -7.78 3.66 -25.23
CA SER A 13 -8.43 2.39 -24.91
C SER A 13 -9.86 2.55 -24.46
N SER A 14 -10.68 1.55 -24.79
CA SER A 14 -11.97 1.31 -24.12
C SER A 14 -11.72 0.36 -22.95
N ILE A 15 -11.97 0.82 -21.73
CA ILE A 15 -11.74 0.03 -20.51
C ILE A 15 -13.06 -0.53 -20.02
N HIS A 16 -13.12 -1.86 -19.90
CA HIS A 16 -14.21 -2.59 -19.27
C HIS A 16 -13.72 -3.15 -17.92
N THR A 17 -14.34 -2.72 -16.83
CA THR A 17 -13.90 -3.09 -15.48
C THR A 17 -14.83 -4.12 -14.86
N PHE A 18 -14.24 -5.15 -14.26
CA PHE A 18 -14.92 -6.12 -13.43
C PHE A 18 -14.35 -6.06 -12.01
N TYR A 19 -15.22 -5.98 -11.02
CA TYR A 19 -14.84 -6.01 -9.62
C TYR A 19 -15.16 -7.37 -9.01
N LEU A 20 -14.15 -8.04 -8.49
CA LEU A 20 -14.33 -9.09 -7.53
C LEU A 20 -14.88 -8.46 -6.24
N ASP A 21 -15.69 -9.19 -5.51
CA ASP A 21 -16.27 -8.75 -4.23
C ASP A 21 -15.98 -9.84 -3.21
N CYS A 22 -14.67 -9.99 -2.91
CA CYS A 22 -14.11 -11.09 -2.13
C CYS A 22 -14.60 -11.10 -0.67
N GLU A 23 -15.19 -10.00 -0.21
CA GLU A 23 -15.84 -9.94 1.10
C GLU A 23 -17.23 -10.59 1.08
N ARG A 24 -17.85 -10.65 -0.08
CA ARG A 24 -19.21 -11.15 -0.25
C ARG A 24 -19.27 -12.57 -0.82
N TYR A 25 -18.31 -12.92 -1.67
CA TYR A 25 -18.30 -14.18 -2.40
C TYR A 25 -17.11 -15.05 -2.00
N ASN A 26 -17.31 -16.36 -1.99
CA ASN A 26 -16.21 -17.31 -1.82
C ASN A 26 -15.45 -17.53 -3.15
N ALA A 27 -14.32 -18.21 -3.11
CA ALA A 27 -13.45 -18.41 -4.28
C ALA A 27 -14.18 -19.05 -5.47
N THR A 28 -15.03 -20.06 -5.23
CA THR A 28 -15.78 -20.73 -6.29
C THR A 28 -16.81 -19.81 -6.97
N ASP A 29 -17.49 -18.99 -6.16
CA ASP A 29 -18.44 -18.01 -6.70
C ASP A 29 -17.70 -16.91 -7.49
N GLU A 30 -16.53 -16.48 -7.04
CA GLU A 30 -15.68 -15.51 -7.72
C GLU A 30 -15.20 -16.03 -9.08
N GLU A 31 -14.75 -17.28 -9.14
CA GLU A 31 -14.37 -17.95 -10.39
C GLU A 31 -15.53 -18.00 -11.38
N ALA A 32 -16.73 -18.39 -10.92
CA ALA A 32 -17.93 -18.45 -11.75
C ALA A 32 -18.36 -17.06 -12.26
N ARG A 33 -18.27 -16.03 -11.42
CA ARG A 33 -18.57 -14.63 -11.78
C ARG A 33 -17.56 -14.10 -12.79
N MET A 34 -16.26 -14.36 -12.58
CA MET A 34 -15.21 -13.98 -13.53
C MET A 34 -15.42 -14.65 -14.88
N TYR A 35 -15.69 -15.97 -14.89
CA TYR A 35 -16.00 -16.70 -16.11
C TYR A 35 -17.19 -16.08 -16.84
N SER A 36 -18.31 -15.86 -16.14
CA SER A 36 -19.51 -15.27 -16.73
C SER A 36 -19.28 -13.87 -17.28
N PHE A 37 -18.51 -13.02 -16.57
CA PHE A 37 -18.16 -11.71 -17.07
C PHE A 37 -17.37 -11.79 -18.39
N LEU A 38 -16.35 -12.63 -18.45
CA LEU A 38 -15.54 -12.81 -19.65
C LEU A 38 -16.37 -13.35 -20.83
N ASP A 39 -17.32 -14.24 -20.54
CA ASP A 39 -18.21 -14.83 -21.55
C ASP A 39 -19.25 -13.83 -22.11
N THR A 40 -19.59 -12.78 -21.33
CA THR A 40 -20.51 -11.73 -21.80
C THR A 40 -19.87 -10.68 -22.70
N LEU A 41 -18.53 -10.68 -22.83
CA LEU A 41 -17.85 -9.70 -23.67
C LEU A 41 -18.17 -9.96 -25.15
N SER A 42 -18.73 -8.94 -25.81
CA SER A 42 -19.04 -8.99 -27.25
C SER A 42 -17.83 -8.76 -28.16
N PHE A 43 -16.65 -8.63 -27.57
CA PHE A 43 -15.37 -8.39 -28.26
C PHE A 43 -14.26 -9.19 -27.60
N LYS A 44 -13.17 -9.37 -28.32
CA LYS A 44 -11.95 -9.97 -27.78
C LYS A 44 -11.05 -8.85 -27.27
N PRO A 45 -10.72 -8.79 -25.97
CA PRO A 45 -9.81 -7.77 -25.47
C PRO A 45 -8.40 -7.97 -26.02
N ASP A 46 -7.66 -6.87 -26.24
CA ASP A 46 -6.27 -6.91 -26.66
C ASP A 46 -5.33 -7.24 -25.50
N ILE A 47 -5.72 -6.86 -24.28
CA ILE A 47 -4.97 -7.07 -23.05
C ILE A 47 -5.92 -7.15 -21.85
N ILE A 48 -5.55 -7.92 -20.85
CA ILE A 48 -6.23 -7.94 -19.55
C ILE A 48 -5.26 -7.39 -18.49
N ILE A 49 -5.76 -6.49 -17.65
CA ILE A 49 -5.02 -5.98 -16.49
C ILE A 49 -5.70 -6.52 -15.24
N SER A 50 -4.95 -7.26 -14.42
CA SER A 50 -5.43 -7.75 -13.13
C SER A 50 -4.69 -7.06 -11.99
N ASN A 51 -5.45 -6.65 -10.98
CA ASN A 51 -4.89 -5.99 -9.82
C ASN A 51 -5.18 -6.81 -8.56
N ASP A 52 -4.12 -7.09 -7.77
CA ASP A 52 -4.17 -7.87 -6.55
C ASP A 52 -4.09 -9.40 -6.76
N ASP A 53 -3.70 -10.11 -5.69
CA ASP A 53 -3.58 -11.58 -5.65
C ASP A 53 -4.88 -12.25 -6.07
N GLN A 54 -6.01 -11.82 -5.52
CA GLN A 54 -7.30 -12.47 -5.76
C GLN A 54 -7.74 -12.36 -7.22
N ALA A 55 -7.69 -11.16 -7.81
CA ALA A 55 -8.07 -10.98 -9.21
C ALA A 55 -7.18 -11.81 -10.15
N THR A 56 -5.87 -11.83 -9.89
CA THR A 56 -4.89 -12.53 -10.71
C THR A 56 -5.10 -14.04 -10.64
N TYR A 57 -5.26 -14.61 -9.44
CA TYR A 57 -5.45 -16.05 -9.29
C TYR A 57 -6.85 -16.52 -9.65
N THR A 58 -7.89 -15.71 -9.44
CA THR A 58 -9.25 -16.03 -9.92
C THR A 58 -9.30 -16.08 -11.44
N LEU A 59 -8.59 -15.17 -12.15
CA LEU A 59 -8.50 -15.18 -13.60
C LEU A 59 -7.83 -16.47 -14.13
N MET A 60 -6.80 -16.96 -13.43
CA MET A 60 -6.17 -18.24 -13.76
C MET A 60 -7.09 -19.43 -13.46
N ALA A 61 -7.74 -19.42 -12.29
CA ALA A 61 -8.54 -20.53 -11.78
C ALA A 61 -9.85 -20.71 -12.53
N CYS A 62 -10.49 -19.63 -13.01
CA CYS A 62 -11.75 -19.71 -13.74
C CYS A 62 -11.66 -20.46 -15.07
N ASN A 63 -10.45 -20.74 -15.57
CA ASN A 63 -10.21 -21.53 -16.79
C ASN A 63 -10.87 -21.01 -18.08
N HIS A 64 -11.24 -19.76 -18.13
CA HIS A 64 -11.84 -19.15 -19.32
C HIS A 64 -10.82 -19.07 -20.47
N PRO A 65 -11.21 -19.33 -21.75
CA PRO A 65 -10.30 -19.27 -22.90
C PRO A 65 -9.58 -17.93 -23.05
N LEU A 66 -10.25 -16.81 -22.79
CA LEU A 66 -9.63 -15.49 -22.83
C LEU A 66 -8.50 -15.34 -21.81
N GLY A 67 -8.67 -15.85 -20.57
CA GLY A 67 -7.63 -15.84 -19.55
C GLY A 67 -6.38 -16.66 -19.93
N LYS A 68 -6.50 -17.60 -20.89
CA LYS A 68 -5.39 -18.41 -21.38
C LYS A 68 -4.71 -17.86 -22.63
N THR A 69 -5.40 -17.04 -23.40
CA THR A 69 -4.94 -16.62 -24.74
C THR A 69 -4.63 -15.13 -24.84
N ILE A 70 -5.26 -14.31 -24.01
CA ILE A 70 -5.01 -12.87 -23.99
C ILE A 70 -3.80 -12.56 -23.12
N PRO A 71 -2.91 -11.63 -23.51
CA PRO A 71 -1.88 -11.11 -22.64
C PRO A 71 -2.46 -10.56 -21.34
N VAL A 72 -1.86 -10.90 -20.21
CA VAL A 72 -2.27 -10.40 -18.88
C VAL A 72 -1.11 -9.68 -18.24
N VAL A 73 -1.34 -8.43 -17.82
CA VAL A 73 -0.42 -7.68 -16.98
C VAL A 73 -1.01 -7.57 -15.58
N PHE A 74 -0.32 -8.11 -14.60
CA PHE A 74 -0.77 -8.01 -13.21
C PHE A 74 0.04 -7.01 -12.39
N SER A 75 -0.58 -6.47 -11.33
CA SER A 75 0.07 -5.65 -10.30
C SER A 75 -0.52 -5.96 -8.93
N GLY A 76 0.18 -5.52 -7.87
CA GLY A 76 -0.32 -5.64 -6.50
C GLY A 76 -0.33 -7.07 -5.94
N VAL A 77 0.24 -8.05 -6.64
CA VAL A 77 0.37 -9.42 -6.13
C VAL A 77 1.41 -9.46 -5.02
N ASN A 78 0.98 -9.72 -3.80
CA ASN A 78 1.87 -9.69 -2.61
C ASN A 78 2.55 -11.03 -2.35
N PHE A 79 1.90 -12.14 -2.68
CA PHE A 79 2.38 -13.49 -2.41
C PHE A 79 2.37 -14.35 -3.68
N PRO A 80 3.34 -14.14 -4.61
CA PRO A 80 3.34 -14.81 -5.91
C PRO A 80 3.50 -16.32 -5.78
N ASN A 81 2.61 -17.06 -6.45
CA ASN A 81 2.75 -18.49 -6.65
C ASN A 81 3.56 -18.75 -7.93
N TRP A 82 4.89 -18.75 -7.81
CA TRP A 82 5.80 -18.88 -8.94
C TRP A 82 5.52 -20.11 -9.80
N LYS A 83 5.24 -21.25 -9.17
CA LYS A 83 4.94 -22.49 -9.88
C LYS A 83 3.68 -22.40 -10.75
N LEU A 84 2.68 -21.65 -10.29
CA LEU A 84 1.45 -21.42 -11.06
C LEU A 84 1.70 -20.41 -12.18
N LEU A 85 2.44 -19.33 -11.89
CA LEU A 85 2.79 -18.29 -12.87
C LEU A 85 3.60 -18.88 -14.05
N GLU A 86 4.54 -19.78 -13.78
CA GLU A 86 5.31 -20.49 -14.82
C GLU A 86 4.43 -21.30 -15.79
N GLN A 87 3.24 -21.73 -15.37
CA GLN A 87 2.29 -22.45 -16.20
C GLN A 87 1.42 -21.53 -17.08
N HIS A 88 1.52 -20.22 -16.89
CA HIS A 88 0.73 -19.20 -17.59
C HIS A 88 1.64 -18.20 -18.33
N PRO A 89 2.25 -18.59 -19.47
CA PRO A 89 3.23 -17.76 -20.16
C PRO A 89 2.65 -16.46 -20.76
N ASN A 90 1.33 -16.33 -20.81
CA ASN A 90 0.64 -15.11 -21.19
C ASN A 90 0.50 -14.10 -20.04
N PHE A 91 0.96 -14.43 -18.82
CA PHE A 91 0.96 -13.54 -17.67
C PHE A 91 2.35 -12.95 -17.46
N THR A 92 2.41 -11.65 -17.27
CA THR A 92 3.59 -10.92 -16.80
C THR A 92 3.13 -9.79 -15.87
N GLY A 93 4.06 -9.09 -15.21
CA GLY A 93 3.69 -7.95 -14.38
C GLY A 93 4.61 -7.73 -13.19
N TYR A 94 4.03 -7.18 -12.16
CA TYR A 94 4.75 -6.67 -10.99
C TYR A 94 4.19 -7.25 -9.70
N TRP A 95 5.05 -7.91 -8.92
CA TRP A 95 4.68 -8.34 -7.59
C TRP A 95 5.12 -7.32 -6.54
N ASP A 96 4.34 -7.18 -5.49
CA ASP A 96 4.53 -6.16 -4.46
C ASP A 96 4.88 -6.80 -3.12
N LYS A 97 6.18 -7.10 -2.94
CA LYS A 97 6.69 -7.69 -1.71
C LYS A 97 6.49 -6.74 -0.52
N PRO A 98 5.78 -7.15 0.54
CA PRO A 98 5.67 -6.34 1.74
C PRO A 98 7.01 -6.19 2.45
N GLU A 99 7.43 -4.96 2.75
CA GLU A 99 8.73 -4.64 3.39
C GLU A 99 8.55 -4.36 4.89
N TYR A 100 8.28 -5.40 5.67
CA TYR A 100 7.96 -5.27 7.10
C TYR A 100 9.09 -4.65 7.91
N LEU A 101 10.30 -5.21 7.83
CA LEU A 101 11.44 -4.74 8.60
C LEU A 101 11.78 -3.28 8.29
N LYS A 102 11.71 -2.90 7.02
CA LYS A 102 12.00 -1.53 6.60
C LYS A 102 10.98 -0.51 7.14
N ASN A 103 9.72 -0.92 7.26
CA ASN A 103 8.69 -0.10 7.90
C ASN A 103 8.87 -0.02 9.42
N ILE A 104 9.27 -1.09 10.09
CA ILE A 104 9.63 -1.05 11.51
C ILE A 104 10.81 -0.10 11.72
N GLN A 105 11.86 -0.19 10.92
CA GLN A 105 13.01 0.71 10.96
C GLN A 105 12.64 2.16 10.67
N LEU A 106 11.66 2.42 9.78
CA LEU A 106 11.11 3.74 9.56
C LEU A 106 10.46 4.29 10.83
N ILE A 107 9.63 3.50 11.50
CA ILE A 107 8.98 3.88 12.76
C ILE A 107 10.03 4.16 13.84
N GLU A 108 11.04 3.31 13.94
CA GLU A 108 12.16 3.49 14.88
C GLU A 108 12.98 4.77 14.59
N LYS A 109 13.17 5.10 13.32
CA LYS A 109 13.84 6.35 12.93
C LYS A 109 13.04 7.58 13.36
N LEU A 110 11.71 7.53 13.26
CA LEU A 110 10.83 8.66 13.59
C LEU A 110 10.62 8.84 15.11
N TYR A 111 10.54 7.73 15.85
CA TYR A 111 10.08 7.74 17.25
C TYR A 111 11.06 7.08 18.23
N GLY A 112 12.18 6.53 17.74
CA GLY A 112 13.06 5.72 18.56
C GLY A 112 12.47 4.33 18.80
N ARG A 113 12.87 3.70 19.91
CA ARG A 113 12.36 2.38 20.31
C ARG A 113 10.85 2.42 20.51
N SER A 114 10.15 1.55 19.79
CA SER A 114 8.72 1.69 19.58
C SER A 114 7.93 0.45 20.02
N LYS A 115 6.76 0.69 20.57
CA LYS A 115 5.72 -0.32 20.77
C LYS A 115 4.75 -0.23 19.59
N ILE A 116 4.85 -1.17 18.67
CA ILE A 116 4.09 -1.15 17.42
C ILE A 116 2.92 -2.12 17.51
N LEU A 117 1.71 -1.61 17.37
CA LEU A 117 0.50 -2.42 17.29
C LEU A 117 0.28 -2.90 15.86
N ILE A 118 0.09 -4.20 15.70
CA ILE A 118 -0.17 -4.85 14.40
C ILE A 118 -1.54 -5.49 14.43
N PHE A 119 -2.35 -5.15 13.44
CA PHE A 119 -3.63 -5.78 13.22
C PHE A 119 -3.45 -6.97 12.27
N LYS A 120 -3.98 -8.12 12.67
CA LYS A 120 -3.98 -9.34 11.84
C LYS A 120 -5.38 -9.89 11.69
N THR A 121 -5.64 -10.55 10.57
CA THR A 121 -6.87 -11.28 10.33
C THR A 121 -6.64 -12.79 10.45
N LYS A 122 -7.73 -13.54 10.55
CA LYS A 122 -7.71 -15.01 10.56
C LYS A 122 -7.75 -15.61 9.15
N GLU A 123 -7.98 -14.76 8.15
CA GLU A 123 -8.04 -15.16 6.75
C GLU A 123 -6.68 -15.67 6.25
N PHE A 124 -6.69 -16.40 5.15
CA PHE A 124 -5.48 -16.99 4.58
C PHE A 124 -4.38 -15.95 4.35
N ILE A 125 -4.71 -14.82 3.71
CA ILE A 125 -3.76 -13.74 3.42
C ILE A 125 -3.21 -13.13 4.71
N GLY A 126 -4.05 -12.91 5.73
CA GLY A 126 -3.60 -12.37 7.03
C GLY A 126 -2.65 -13.29 7.76
N ARG A 127 -2.89 -14.60 7.74
CA ARG A 127 -1.95 -15.58 8.29
C ARG A 127 -0.63 -15.57 7.53
N LYS A 128 -0.69 -15.56 6.19
CA LYS A 128 0.50 -15.54 5.33
C LYS A 128 1.35 -14.28 5.53
N ALA A 129 0.70 -13.13 5.64
CA ALA A 129 1.36 -11.87 5.94
C ALA A 129 2.05 -11.91 7.31
N PHE A 130 1.39 -12.45 8.32
CA PHE A 130 1.95 -12.57 9.66
C PHE A 130 3.12 -13.55 9.71
N GLU A 131 3.02 -14.72 9.07
CA GLU A 131 4.13 -15.67 8.93
C GLU A 131 5.34 -15.00 8.27
N THR A 132 5.12 -14.30 7.14
CA THR A 132 6.18 -13.59 6.43
C THR A 132 6.81 -12.48 7.28
N LEU A 133 6.00 -11.74 8.05
CA LEU A 133 6.51 -10.77 9.02
C LEU A 133 7.43 -11.44 10.03
N MET A 134 7.00 -12.58 10.64
CA MET A 134 7.78 -13.29 11.64
C MET A 134 9.11 -13.76 11.08
N ASP A 135 9.14 -14.30 9.86
CA ASP A 135 10.37 -14.70 9.17
C ASP A 135 11.31 -13.50 8.93
N ASN A 136 10.76 -12.35 8.52
CA ASN A 136 11.53 -11.14 8.23
C ASN A 136 12.19 -10.52 9.47
N ILE A 137 11.56 -10.60 10.63
CA ILE A 137 12.07 -10.01 11.87
C ILE A 137 12.98 -10.97 12.66
N GLN A 138 13.08 -12.23 12.24
CA GLN A 138 13.91 -13.22 12.90
C GLN A 138 15.37 -12.76 12.96
N GLY A 139 15.98 -12.86 14.14
CA GLY A 139 17.36 -12.43 14.38
C GLY A 139 17.55 -10.92 14.60
N HIS A 140 16.53 -10.09 14.41
CA HIS A 140 16.62 -8.64 14.61
C HIS A 140 16.38 -8.19 16.06
N GLY A 141 16.13 -9.12 16.97
CA GLY A 141 15.96 -8.82 18.40
C GLY A 141 14.65 -8.10 18.74
N ILE A 142 13.65 -8.19 17.86
CA ILE A 142 12.33 -7.59 18.05
C ILE A 142 11.47 -8.58 18.84
N ALA A 143 10.91 -8.14 19.98
CA ALA A 143 9.95 -8.93 20.74
C ALA A 143 8.58 -8.91 20.07
N VAL A 144 7.88 -10.06 20.08
CA VAL A 144 6.50 -10.14 19.55
C VAL A 144 5.59 -10.67 20.64
N TYR A 145 4.53 -9.89 20.91
CA TYR A 145 3.50 -10.22 21.89
C TYR A 145 2.17 -10.43 21.18
N GLU A 146 1.56 -11.58 21.36
CA GLU A 146 0.23 -11.86 20.83
C GLU A 146 -0.81 -11.58 21.90
N GLY A 147 -1.73 -10.66 21.62
CA GLY A 147 -2.82 -10.29 22.51
C GLY A 147 -4.18 -10.60 21.92
N LEU A 148 -5.06 -11.18 22.71
CA LEU A 148 -6.48 -11.36 22.38
C LEU A 148 -7.28 -10.34 23.21
N TYR A 149 -7.75 -9.27 22.56
CA TYR A 149 -8.71 -8.35 23.17
C TYR A 149 -10.10 -8.96 23.07
N GLN A 150 -10.51 -9.76 24.06
CA GLN A 150 -11.87 -10.33 24.08
C GLN A 150 -12.83 -9.50 24.90
N THR A 151 -12.38 -8.91 26.00
CA THR A 151 -13.18 -8.05 26.87
C THR A 151 -12.27 -7.20 27.76
N ARG A 152 -12.69 -5.98 28.12
CA ARG A 152 -12.03 -5.20 29.17
C ARG A 152 -12.28 -5.90 30.53
N PRO A 153 -11.27 -6.22 31.35
CA PRO A 153 -9.88 -5.79 31.42
C PRO A 153 -8.83 -6.92 31.28
N GLN A 154 -9.06 -7.97 30.55
CA GLN A 154 -8.13 -9.10 30.47
C GLN A 154 -7.41 -9.17 29.14
N THR A 155 -6.29 -8.49 29.04
CA THR A 155 -5.30 -8.71 27.98
C THR A 155 -4.26 -9.71 28.46
N THR A 156 -4.37 -10.95 28.03
CA THR A 156 -3.28 -11.90 28.08
C THR A 156 -2.42 -11.71 26.84
N SER A 157 -1.23 -11.14 27.02
CA SER A 157 -0.23 -11.12 25.94
C SER A 157 0.72 -12.30 26.17
N THR A 158 0.92 -13.11 25.15
CA THR A 158 1.93 -14.16 25.16
C THR A 158 3.11 -13.69 24.32
N GLU A 159 4.31 -13.74 24.88
CA GLU A 159 5.53 -13.46 24.14
C GLU A 159 5.82 -14.62 23.20
N ILE A 160 5.97 -14.32 21.90
CA ILE A 160 6.26 -15.31 20.87
C ILE A 160 7.77 -15.37 20.59
N GLN A 161 8.41 -14.19 20.60
CA GLN A 161 9.86 -14.07 20.40
C GLN A 161 10.46 -13.17 21.47
N PRO A 162 11.52 -13.62 22.15
CA PRO A 162 12.24 -12.80 23.10
C PRO A 162 13.07 -11.74 22.37
N GLY A 163 12.76 -10.47 22.63
CA GLY A 163 13.57 -9.34 22.19
C GLY A 163 14.73 -9.08 23.14
N LYS A 164 15.65 -8.25 22.70
CA LYS A 164 16.67 -7.68 23.60
C LYS A 164 16.01 -6.62 24.47
N GLU A 165 16.43 -6.55 25.75
CA GLU A 165 15.98 -5.49 26.63
C GLU A 165 16.22 -4.11 25.99
N GLY A 166 15.17 -3.30 25.92
CA GLY A 166 15.20 -1.98 25.32
C GLY A 166 15.12 -1.95 23.78
N SER A 167 14.83 -3.04 23.08
CA SER A 167 14.51 -3.07 21.65
C SER A 167 13.02 -2.75 21.40
N SER A 168 12.66 -2.53 20.12
CA SER A 168 11.24 -2.37 19.73
C SER A 168 10.47 -3.67 19.94
N ALA A 169 9.17 -3.54 20.17
CA ALA A 169 8.28 -4.66 20.40
C ALA A 169 7.04 -4.55 19.52
N LEU A 170 6.61 -5.68 18.95
CA LEU A 170 5.39 -5.82 18.19
C LEU A 170 4.29 -6.41 19.07
N TYR A 171 3.13 -5.76 19.05
CA TYR A 171 1.93 -6.21 19.74
C TYR A 171 0.88 -6.56 18.68
N THR A 172 0.42 -7.81 18.64
CA THR A 172 -0.53 -8.25 17.63
C THR A 172 -1.91 -8.44 18.22
N THR A 173 -2.92 -8.00 17.48
CA THR A 173 -4.33 -8.24 17.84
C THR A 173 -5.12 -8.60 16.59
N SER A 174 -6.21 -9.37 16.77
CA SER A 174 -7.15 -9.66 15.69
C SER A 174 -8.28 -8.64 15.69
N THR A 175 -8.59 -8.11 14.52
CA THR A 175 -9.74 -7.20 14.32
C THR A 175 -11.07 -7.94 14.17
N ALA A 176 -11.03 -9.26 13.95
CA ALA A 176 -12.22 -10.06 13.78
C ALA A 176 -13.17 -9.90 14.98
N ASN A 177 -14.39 -9.42 14.70
CA ASN A 177 -15.44 -9.17 15.69
C ASN A 177 -15.21 -8.02 16.69
N LEU A 178 -14.23 -7.12 16.45
CA LEU A 178 -14.08 -5.93 17.28
C LEU A 178 -15.04 -4.83 16.82
N THR A 179 -15.83 -4.30 17.76
CA THR A 179 -16.60 -3.08 17.54
C THR A 179 -15.68 -1.84 17.57
N ALA A 180 -16.10 -0.73 16.98
CA ALA A 180 -15.36 0.54 17.04
C ALA A 180 -15.02 0.97 18.48
N ARG A 181 -15.91 0.71 19.44
CA ARG A 181 -15.69 0.99 20.87
C ARG A 181 -14.60 0.11 21.48
N GLN A 182 -14.55 -1.17 21.11
CA GLN A 182 -13.50 -2.10 21.56
C GLN A 182 -12.14 -1.72 20.94
N LEU A 183 -12.13 -1.26 19.71
CA LEU A 183 -10.91 -0.75 19.08
C LEU A 183 -10.37 0.48 19.81
N LEU A 184 -11.22 1.42 20.23
CA LEU A 184 -10.80 2.57 21.05
C LEU A 184 -10.15 2.12 22.36
N TRP A 185 -10.69 1.12 23.04
CA TRP A 185 -10.08 0.57 24.27
C TRP A 185 -8.67 0.00 24.04
N VAL A 186 -8.41 -0.59 22.86
CA VAL A 186 -7.07 -1.07 22.53
C VAL A 186 -6.05 0.06 22.61
N PHE A 187 -6.42 1.28 22.19
CA PHE A 187 -5.53 2.44 22.24
C PHE A 187 -5.48 3.11 23.63
N GLU A 188 -6.57 3.03 24.41
CA GLU A 188 -6.63 3.64 25.74
C GLU A 188 -5.85 2.85 26.78
N ASP A 189 -5.85 1.52 26.70
CA ASP A 189 -5.31 0.66 27.75
C ASP A 189 -3.78 0.48 27.69
N LYS A 190 -3.15 0.73 26.53
CA LYS A 190 -1.69 0.60 26.37
C LYS A 190 -1.11 1.73 25.52
N PRO A 191 0.02 2.32 25.94
CA PRO A 191 0.68 3.39 25.19
C PRO A 191 1.47 2.78 24.02
N TYR A 192 0.83 2.59 22.87
CA TYR A 192 1.52 2.26 21.63
C TYR A 192 2.19 3.52 21.07
N THR A 193 3.30 3.32 20.34
CA THR A 193 4.00 4.39 19.64
C THR A 193 3.42 4.59 18.24
N ALA A 194 3.06 3.50 17.57
CA ALA A 194 2.52 3.49 16.24
C ALA A 194 1.66 2.23 16.00
N CYS A 195 0.83 2.27 14.96
CA CYS A 195 0.24 1.09 14.35
C CYS A 195 0.95 0.77 13.05
N MET A 196 0.97 -0.51 12.67
CA MET A 196 1.42 -0.95 11.35
C MET A 196 0.43 -1.95 10.76
N GLN A 197 -0.06 -1.62 9.57
CA GLN A 197 -0.94 -2.50 8.81
C GLN A 197 -0.10 -3.41 7.93
N ILE A 198 -0.33 -4.70 8.03
CA ILE A 198 0.41 -5.73 7.28
C ILE A 198 -0.37 -6.32 6.12
N ILE A 199 -1.68 -6.08 6.10
CA ILE A 199 -2.61 -6.50 5.03
C ILE A 199 -3.79 -5.54 4.93
N LEU A 200 -4.61 -5.72 3.89
CA LEU A 200 -5.94 -5.12 3.81
C LEU A 200 -6.89 -5.77 4.82
N ASP A 201 -7.42 -4.96 5.74
CA ASP A 201 -8.53 -5.33 6.60
C ASP A 201 -9.47 -4.12 6.70
N PHE A 202 -10.75 -4.34 6.40
CA PHE A 202 -11.76 -3.29 6.38
C PHE A 202 -11.91 -2.59 7.75
N ASN A 203 -11.77 -3.34 8.83
CA ASN A 203 -11.81 -2.80 10.18
C ASN A 203 -10.59 -1.92 10.50
N VAL A 204 -9.43 -2.24 9.93
CA VAL A 204 -8.19 -1.48 10.11
C VAL A 204 -8.31 -0.08 9.50
N LEU A 205 -9.07 0.08 8.45
CA LEU A 205 -9.35 1.40 7.85
C LEU A 205 -10.18 2.29 8.78
N THR A 206 -11.07 1.70 9.56
CA THR A 206 -11.79 2.39 10.64
C THR A 206 -10.85 2.74 11.78
N VAL A 207 -9.92 1.85 12.11
CA VAL A 207 -8.88 2.07 13.14
C VAL A 207 -8.01 3.27 12.82
N GLY A 208 -7.57 3.44 11.58
CA GLY A 208 -6.72 4.56 11.19
C GLY A 208 -7.31 5.93 11.54
N ARG A 209 -8.63 6.08 11.44
CA ARG A 209 -9.33 7.31 11.83
C ARG A 209 -9.46 7.48 13.34
N LEU A 210 -9.59 6.39 14.08
CA LEU A 210 -9.80 6.37 15.52
C LEU A 210 -8.49 6.32 16.30
N ALA A 211 -7.40 5.90 15.68
CA ALA A 211 -6.11 5.76 16.32
C ALA A 211 -5.61 7.11 16.84
N ASN A 212 -5.11 7.12 18.08
CA ASN A 212 -4.43 8.24 18.69
C ASN A 212 -2.91 8.23 18.43
N VAL A 213 -2.45 7.30 17.61
CA VAL A 213 -1.05 7.10 17.20
C VAL A 213 -0.96 6.99 15.67
N PRO A 214 0.19 7.32 15.07
CA PRO A 214 0.37 7.23 13.63
C PRO A 214 0.20 5.79 13.13
N ASN A 215 -0.43 5.66 11.96
CA ASN A 215 -0.75 4.39 11.35
C ASN A 215 0.04 4.21 10.05
N PHE A 216 0.98 3.29 10.05
CA PHE A 216 1.84 2.97 8.91
C PHE A 216 1.30 1.77 8.12
N THR A 217 1.69 1.67 6.87
CA THR A 217 1.31 0.53 6.01
C THR A 217 2.50 -0.02 5.25
N VAL A 218 2.51 -1.32 4.99
CA VAL A 218 3.54 -2.01 4.20
C VAL A 218 3.12 -2.28 2.76
N ILE A 219 1.83 -2.07 2.46
CA ILE A 219 1.23 -2.17 1.13
C ILE A 219 0.32 -0.97 0.91
N ASN A 220 -0.03 -0.69 -0.34
CA ASN A 220 -0.94 0.42 -0.63
C ASN A 220 -2.39 0.07 -0.27
N ASN A 221 -2.70 0.19 1.01
CA ASN A 221 -3.97 -0.15 1.58
C ASN A 221 -4.69 1.10 2.11
N GLY A 222 -5.55 1.69 1.29
CA GLY A 222 -6.30 2.89 1.65
C GLY A 222 -5.44 4.12 1.94
N PHE A 223 -4.16 4.12 1.52
CA PHE A 223 -3.29 5.28 1.58
C PHE A 223 -3.79 6.37 0.64
N ASN A 224 -3.69 7.62 1.06
CA ASN A 224 -4.16 8.80 0.33
C ASN A 224 -5.70 8.87 0.12
N ASP A 225 -6.47 8.09 0.88
CA ASP A 225 -7.93 7.98 0.79
C ASP A 225 -8.66 8.51 2.04
N ASN A 226 -8.03 9.44 2.77
CA ASN A 226 -8.51 9.99 4.05
C ASN A 226 -8.89 8.93 5.11
N ARG A 227 -8.20 7.80 5.11
CA ARG A 227 -8.44 6.68 6.02
C ARG A 227 -7.50 6.66 7.23
N GLY A 228 -6.75 7.74 7.45
CA GLY A 228 -5.86 7.89 8.61
C GLY A 228 -4.56 7.10 8.50
N ILE A 229 -4.12 6.77 7.28
CA ILE A 229 -2.81 6.18 7.03
C ILE A 229 -1.77 7.29 6.96
N THR A 230 -0.81 7.24 7.86
CA THR A 230 0.26 8.24 7.95
C THR A 230 1.27 8.11 6.82
N GLY A 231 1.60 6.88 6.45
CA GLY A 231 2.58 6.60 5.41
C GLY A 231 3.23 5.23 5.56
N GLY A 232 4.39 5.06 4.90
CA GLY A 232 5.17 3.83 4.95
C GLY A 232 6.18 3.75 3.82
N TYR A 233 6.77 2.56 3.67
CA TYR A 233 7.60 2.19 2.53
C TYR A 233 6.91 1.08 1.75
N PHE A 234 6.34 1.41 0.61
CA PHE A 234 5.52 0.53 -0.20
C PHE A 234 5.41 1.04 -1.65
N THR A 235 4.80 0.24 -2.52
CA THR A 235 4.46 0.64 -3.89
C THR A 235 3.16 1.43 -3.87
N THR A 236 3.18 2.69 -4.32
CA THR A 236 1.96 3.51 -4.41
C THR A 236 1.13 3.12 -5.63
N LEU A 237 -0.18 3.42 -5.63
CA LEU A 237 -1.05 3.18 -6.80
C LEU A 237 -0.55 3.90 -8.05
N GLN A 238 0.10 5.06 -7.89
CA GLN A 238 0.70 5.79 -9.01
C GLN A 238 1.82 4.98 -9.66
N ILE A 239 2.72 4.41 -8.86
CA ILE A 239 3.81 3.56 -9.35
C ILE A 239 3.25 2.28 -9.99
N GLN A 240 2.23 1.65 -9.39
CA GLN A 240 1.59 0.46 -9.99
C GLN A 240 0.98 0.79 -11.36
N ALA A 241 0.24 1.89 -11.46
CA ALA A 241 -0.39 2.33 -12.72
C ALA A 241 0.65 2.60 -13.81
N ASP A 242 1.71 3.35 -13.51
CA ASP A 242 2.81 3.65 -14.42
C ASP A 242 3.51 2.38 -14.92
N CYS A 243 3.85 1.47 -14.02
CA CYS A 243 4.48 0.20 -14.37
C CYS A 243 3.59 -0.66 -15.29
N VAL A 244 2.31 -0.78 -14.96
CA VAL A 244 1.34 -1.53 -15.76
C VAL A 244 1.15 -0.91 -17.13
N ALA A 245 0.99 0.42 -17.22
CA ALA A 245 0.81 1.12 -18.49
C ALA A 245 2.00 0.94 -19.44
N LYS A 246 3.22 1.10 -18.93
CA LYS A 246 4.44 0.87 -19.71
C LYS A 246 4.56 -0.57 -20.22
N THR A 247 4.20 -1.53 -19.38
CA THR A 247 4.22 -2.95 -19.80
C THR A 247 3.12 -3.25 -20.81
N ALA A 248 1.91 -2.71 -20.60
CA ALA A 248 0.81 -2.83 -21.55
C ALA A 248 1.19 -2.23 -22.91
N ALA A 249 1.82 -1.05 -22.95
CA ALA A 249 2.30 -0.41 -24.18
C ALA A 249 3.25 -1.33 -24.95
N ARG A 250 4.24 -1.93 -24.28
CA ARG A 250 5.19 -2.87 -24.91
C ARG A 250 4.49 -4.09 -25.51
N ILE A 251 3.50 -4.64 -24.81
CA ILE A 251 2.74 -5.80 -25.28
C ILE A 251 1.91 -5.41 -26.51
N LEU A 252 1.21 -4.30 -26.47
CA LEU A 252 0.40 -3.80 -27.59
C LEU A 252 1.24 -3.41 -28.81
N GLN A 253 2.52 -3.07 -28.62
CA GLN A 253 3.51 -2.87 -29.69
C GLN A 253 4.11 -4.19 -30.22
N GLY A 254 3.68 -5.36 -29.71
CA GLY A 254 4.05 -6.66 -30.23
C GLY A 254 5.08 -7.44 -29.39
N THR A 255 5.48 -6.96 -28.20
CA THR A 255 6.34 -7.74 -27.30
C THR A 255 5.53 -8.86 -26.66
N SER A 256 6.03 -10.10 -26.71
CA SER A 256 5.35 -11.22 -26.03
C SER A 256 5.40 -11.04 -24.51
N PRO A 257 4.31 -11.35 -23.76
CA PRO A 257 4.35 -11.37 -22.30
C PRO A 257 5.46 -12.26 -21.73
N SER A 258 5.74 -13.40 -22.38
CA SER A 258 6.81 -14.33 -21.98
C SER A 258 8.22 -13.73 -22.07
N ASP A 259 8.41 -12.68 -22.88
CA ASP A 259 9.69 -11.99 -23.03
C ASP A 259 9.86 -10.84 -22.03
N ILE A 260 8.83 -10.55 -21.23
CA ILE A 260 8.84 -9.53 -20.19
C ILE A 260 8.92 -10.23 -18.84
N PRO A 261 10.02 -10.10 -18.08
CA PRO A 261 10.16 -10.77 -16.80
C PRO A 261 9.19 -10.20 -15.77
N ILE A 262 8.67 -11.08 -14.92
CA ILE A 262 7.95 -10.67 -13.71
C ILE A 262 8.97 -10.11 -12.72
N VAL A 263 8.78 -8.87 -12.29
CA VAL A 263 9.71 -8.17 -11.41
C VAL A 263 9.02 -7.61 -10.16
N GLU A 264 9.82 -7.30 -9.14
CA GLU A 264 9.31 -6.62 -7.96
C GLU A 264 8.97 -5.16 -8.29
N SER A 265 7.80 -4.70 -7.82
CA SER A 265 7.38 -3.30 -7.97
C SER A 265 8.35 -2.34 -7.30
N PRO A 266 8.68 -1.20 -7.93
CA PRO A 266 9.42 -0.14 -7.27
C PRO A 266 8.67 0.39 -6.05
N LYS A 267 9.40 0.69 -4.98
CA LYS A 267 8.82 1.20 -3.73
C LYS A 267 9.38 2.58 -3.39
N THR A 268 8.58 3.33 -2.65
CA THR A 268 9.00 4.63 -2.14
C THR A 268 8.53 4.83 -0.71
N PHE A 269 9.19 5.73 0.01
CA PHE A 269 8.63 6.28 1.23
C PHE A 269 7.54 7.28 0.84
N ALA A 270 6.31 7.01 1.26
CA ALA A 270 5.16 7.86 0.96
C ALA A 270 4.44 8.26 2.25
N PHE A 271 4.04 9.54 2.36
CA PHE A 271 3.40 10.08 3.56
C PHE A 271 2.23 10.97 3.19
N ASP A 272 1.21 10.98 4.02
CA ASP A 272 0.08 11.92 3.94
C ASP A 272 0.35 13.15 4.80
N TRP A 273 0.31 14.34 4.18
CA TRP A 273 0.59 15.60 4.87
C TRP A 273 -0.32 15.85 6.07
N LYS A 274 -1.62 15.55 5.95
CA LYS A 274 -2.57 15.79 7.05
C LYS A 274 -2.25 14.91 8.26
N GLU A 275 -1.94 13.65 8.02
CA GLU A 275 -1.57 12.71 9.08
C GLU A 275 -0.20 13.05 9.68
N MET A 276 0.75 13.52 8.85
CA MET A 276 2.03 14.04 9.35
C MET A 276 1.82 15.20 10.32
N GLN A 277 0.94 16.17 9.97
CA GLN A 277 0.61 17.31 10.85
C GLN A 277 -0.09 16.83 12.12
N ARG A 278 -1.01 15.87 12.01
CA ARG A 278 -1.73 15.29 13.16
C ARG A 278 -0.80 14.68 14.19
N PHE A 279 0.28 14.05 13.74
CA PHE A 279 1.24 13.35 14.61
C PHE A 279 2.59 14.06 14.75
N ASN A 280 2.67 15.33 14.37
CA ASN A 280 3.86 16.19 14.49
C ASN A 280 5.12 15.61 13.79
N ILE A 281 4.95 14.91 12.66
CA ILE A 281 6.05 14.42 11.84
C ILE A 281 6.55 15.57 10.96
N ARG A 282 7.83 15.93 11.09
CA ARG A 282 8.43 17.00 10.31
C ARG A 282 9.04 16.48 9.03
N LEU A 283 9.07 17.30 7.98
CA LEU A 283 9.69 16.94 6.70
C LEU A 283 11.16 16.52 6.85
N ASN A 284 11.90 17.15 7.74
CA ASN A 284 13.32 16.88 7.97
C ASN A 284 13.58 15.52 8.68
N ASP A 285 12.56 14.94 9.30
CA ASP A 285 12.68 13.64 9.98
C ASP A 285 12.49 12.47 9.00
N LEU A 286 11.96 12.76 7.81
CA LEU A 286 11.66 11.75 6.80
C LEU A 286 12.92 11.24 6.10
N PRO A 287 12.88 10.00 5.56
CA PRO A 287 13.91 9.53 4.63
C PRO A 287 14.02 10.43 3.39
N GLN A 288 15.24 10.57 2.88
CA GLN A 288 15.47 11.31 1.63
C GLN A 288 14.69 10.66 0.47
N GLY A 289 14.10 11.49 -0.39
CA GLY A 289 13.30 11.01 -1.52
C GLY A 289 11.86 10.61 -1.16
N SER A 290 11.41 10.91 0.08
CA SER A 290 10.02 10.68 0.47
C SER A 290 9.04 11.50 -0.38
N VAL A 291 7.96 10.87 -0.81
CA VAL A 291 6.86 11.51 -1.54
C VAL A 291 5.77 11.91 -0.56
N ILE A 292 5.37 13.19 -0.59
CA ILE A 292 4.36 13.72 0.32
C ILE A 292 3.07 14.00 -0.46
N TYR A 293 2.03 13.28 -0.09
CA TYR A 293 0.68 13.45 -0.64
C TYR A 293 -0.10 14.51 0.14
N ASN A 294 -1.07 15.15 -0.50
CA ASN A 294 -1.96 16.15 0.11
C ASN A 294 -1.24 17.37 0.73
N MET A 295 0.02 17.62 0.36
CA MET A 295 0.74 18.81 0.80
C MET A 295 0.14 20.05 0.11
N PRO A 296 -0.29 21.09 0.89
CA PRO A 296 -0.77 22.34 0.30
C PRO A 296 0.26 22.99 -0.62
N LEU A 297 -0.20 23.58 -1.71
CA LEU A 297 0.68 24.19 -2.71
C LEU A 297 1.55 25.31 -2.10
N GLU A 298 0.99 26.11 -1.22
CA GLU A 298 1.68 27.17 -0.50
C GLU A 298 2.83 26.65 0.36
N VAL A 299 2.70 25.46 0.95
CA VAL A 299 3.78 24.81 1.71
C VAL A 299 4.82 24.23 0.76
N ARG A 300 4.37 23.55 -0.31
CA ARG A 300 5.24 22.92 -1.31
C ARG A 300 6.13 23.93 -2.00
N TYR A 301 5.59 25.10 -2.31
CA TYR A 301 6.29 26.17 -3.06
C TYR A 301 6.73 27.33 -2.18
N LEU A 302 6.69 27.22 -0.85
CA LEU A 302 7.00 28.30 0.09
C LEU A 302 8.33 28.99 -0.21
N ASN A 303 9.38 28.21 -0.47
CA ASN A 303 10.70 28.75 -0.78
C ASN A 303 10.71 29.59 -2.08
N TYR A 304 9.96 29.17 -3.09
CA TYR A 304 9.81 29.91 -4.35
C TYR A 304 8.99 31.18 -4.16
N ILE A 305 7.95 31.12 -3.33
CA ILE A 305 7.10 32.27 -2.98
C ILE A 305 7.94 33.32 -2.24
N ILE A 306 8.75 32.90 -1.26
CA ILE A 306 9.66 33.78 -0.51
C ILE A 306 10.70 34.38 -1.46
N ALA A 307 11.37 33.57 -2.28
CA ALA A 307 12.38 34.05 -3.23
C ALA A 307 11.78 35.05 -4.24
N GLY A 308 10.60 34.76 -4.79
CA GLY A 308 9.86 35.67 -5.66
C GLY A 308 9.50 36.99 -4.97
N GLY A 309 9.06 36.93 -3.72
CA GLY A 309 8.77 38.12 -2.90
C GLY A 309 10.02 39.00 -2.68
N ILE A 310 11.15 38.38 -2.36
CA ILE A 310 12.44 39.09 -2.21
C ILE A 310 12.84 39.77 -3.52
N LEU A 311 12.77 39.05 -4.65
CA LEU A 311 13.09 39.60 -5.97
C LEU A 311 12.18 40.78 -6.34
N LEU A 312 10.88 40.67 -6.03
CA LEU A 312 9.92 41.76 -6.23
C LEU A 312 10.29 43.01 -5.41
N VAL A 313 10.64 42.86 -4.13
CA VAL A 313 11.07 43.96 -3.26
C VAL A 313 12.34 44.62 -3.82
N ILE A 314 13.32 43.82 -4.26
CA ILE A 314 14.55 44.34 -4.87
C ILE A 314 14.24 45.14 -6.14
N ALA A 315 13.36 44.62 -7.01
CA ALA A 315 12.95 45.31 -8.23
C ALA A 315 12.22 46.65 -7.93
N VAL A 316 11.34 46.66 -6.99
CA VAL A 316 10.64 47.88 -6.57
C VAL A 316 11.64 48.94 -6.01
N VAL A 317 12.54 48.50 -5.14
CA VAL A 317 13.60 49.41 -4.60
C VAL A 317 14.47 49.96 -5.74
N TYR A 318 14.85 49.12 -6.67
CA TYR A 318 15.63 49.54 -7.84
C TYR A 318 14.90 50.60 -8.70
N ILE A 319 13.61 50.37 -9.00
CA ILE A 319 12.77 51.31 -9.74
C ILE A 319 12.65 52.64 -8.99
N ILE A 320 12.41 52.63 -7.68
CA ILE A 320 12.31 53.82 -6.86
C ILE A 320 13.65 54.60 -6.93
N LEU A 321 14.77 53.94 -6.74
CA LEU A 321 16.08 54.60 -6.81
C LEU A 321 16.34 55.16 -8.21
N HIS A 322 15.98 54.46 -9.26
CA HIS A 322 16.15 54.93 -10.64
C HIS A 322 15.23 56.11 -10.98
N LEU A 323 14.09 56.27 -10.34
CA LEU A 323 13.20 57.43 -10.51
C LEU A 323 13.61 58.64 -9.71
N ILE A 324 14.41 58.46 -8.65
CA ILE A 324 14.91 59.55 -7.80
C ILE A 324 16.23 60.14 -8.33
N TYR A 325 17.03 59.32 -9.01
CA TYR A 325 18.29 59.73 -9.65
C TYR A 325 18.13 59.92 -11.17
#